data_02ab5f2c2c5b4e68aa1a55f6bec3b31b
#
_entry.id   02ab5f2c2c5b4e68aa1a55f6bec3b31b
#
_cell.length_a   1.000
_cell.length_b   1.000
_cell.length_c   1.000
_cell.angle_alpha   90.00
_cell.angle_beta   90.00
_cell.angle_gamma   90.00
#
_symmetry.space_group_name_H-M   'P 1'
#
loop_
_entity.id
_entity.type
_entity.pdbx_description
1 polymer ?
#
loop_
_entity_poly.entity_id
_entity_poly.type
_entity_poly.pdbx_seq_one_letter_code
_entity_poly.pdbx_strand_id
1 'polypeptide(L)'
;LINSLSVYAQTNEYGFLETPYRKVTDGVVTDEIHYLSAIEEGNYVIAQANSNLDEEGHFVEDLVTCRSKGESSLFSRDQVDYMDVSTQQVVSVGASLIPFLEHDDANRALMGANMQRQAVPTLRADKPLVGTGMERAVAVDSGVTAVAKRGGVVQYVDASRIVIKVNEDEMYPGEAGIDIYNLTKYTRSNQNTCINQMPCVSLGEPVERGDVLADGPSTDLGELALGQNMRVAFMPWNGYNFEDSILVSERVVQEDRFTTIHIQELACVSRDTKLGPE
;
A
#
# COMPACT_ATOMS: atom_id res chain seq x y z
N LEU A 1 -9.52 -11.20 9.04
CA LEU A 1 -8.53 -11.55 8.02
C LEU A 1 -8.47 -10.41 7.00
N ILE A 2 -7.48 -9.54 7.15
CA ILE A 2 -7.19 -8.53 6.12
C ILE A 2 -6.37 -9.26 5.06
N ASN A 3 -6.95 -9.53 3.92
CA ASN A 3 -6.24 -10.06 2.76
C ASN A 3 -5.99 -8.94 1.74
N SER A 4 -5.28 -9.24 0.67
CA SER A 4 -4.99 -8.28 -0.40
C SER A 4 -6.25 -7.72 -1.08
N LEU A 5 -7.38 -8.36 -0.93
CA LEU A 5 -8.69 -7.84 -1.36
C LEU A 5 -9.00 -6.50 -0.72
N SER A 6 -8.47 -6.19 0.47
CA SER A 6 -8.68 -4.90 1.13
C SER A 6 -8.14 -3.71 0.32
N VAL A 7 -7.15 -3.90 -0.56
CA VAL A 7 -6.63 -2.83 -1.44
C VAL A 7 -7.59 -2.56 -2.59
N TYR A 8 -8.30 -3.59 -3.08
CA TYR A 8 -9.24 -3.49 -4.19
C TYR A 8 -10.70 -3.45 -3.73
N ALA A 9 -10.96 -3.73 -2.44
CA ALA A 9 -12.29 -3.80 -1.89
C ALA A 9 -12.88 -2.40 -1.68
N GLN A 10 -14.17 -2.29 -1.91
CA GLN A 10 -14.98 -1.14 -1.51
C GLN A 10 -16.11 -1.59 -0.59
N THR A 11 -16.74 -0.65 0.10
CA THR A 11 -17.94 -0.92 0.90
C THR A 11 -19.19 -0.55 0.12
N ASN A 12 -20.20 -1.40 0.16
CA ASN A 12 -21.50 -1.09 -0.40
C ASN A 12 -22.33 -0.20 0.55
N GLU A 13 -23.54 0.18 0.12
CA GLU A 13 -24.48 1.00 0.90
C GLU A 13 -24.85 0.38 2.26
N TYR A 14 -24.76 -0.95 2.39
CA TYR A 14 -25.07 -1.70 3.61
C TYR A 14 -23.84 -1.93 4.51
N GLY A 15 -22.66 -1.47 4.10
CA GLY A 15 -21.41 -1.65 4.84
C GLY A 15 -20.73 -3.01 4.63
N PHE A 16 -21.19 -3.85 3.69
CA PHE A 16 -20.49 -5.07 3.31
C PHE A 16 -19.32 -4.75 2.37
N LEU A 17 -18.24 -5.52 2.50
CA LEU A 17 -17.11 -5.44 1.58
C LEU A 17 -17.45 -6.13 0.27
N GLU A 18 -17.22 -5.44 -0.83
CA GLU A 18 -17.32 -5.92 -2.19
C GLU A 18 -15.93 -5.92 -2.83
N THR A 19 -15.66 -6.96 -3.62
CA THR A 19 -14.38 -7.14 -4.28
C THR A 19 -14.55 -7.18 -5.79
N PRO A 20 -13.56 -6.69 -6.57
CA PRO A 20 -13.66 -6.63 -8.03
C PRO A 20 -13.41 -8.00 -8.66
N TYR A 21 -14.20 -8.30 -9.67
CA TYR A 21 -14.06 -9.46 -10.55
C TYR A 21 -14.24 -9.03 -12.01
N ARG A 22 -13.51 -9.68 -12.93
CA ARG A 22 -13.69 -9.51 -14.35
C ARG A 22 -14.84 -10.40 -14.83
N LYS A 23 -15.78 -9.83 -15.56
CA LYS A 23 -16.92 -10.57 -16.09
C LYS A 23 -16.49 -11.46 -17.26
N VAL A 24 -16.99 -12.67 -17.29
CA VAL A 24 -16.83 -13.62 -18.39
C VAL A 24 -18.18 -13.75 -19.12
N THR A 25 -18.16 -13.61 -20.44
CA THR A 25 -19.35 -13.77 -21.27
C THR A 25 -19.01 -14.72 -22.42
N ASP A 26 -19.74 -15.83 -22.50
CA ASP A 26 -19.54 -16.87 -23.54
C ASP A 26 -18.08 -17.39 -23.63
N GLY A 27 -17.42 -17.57 -22.48
CA GLY A 27 -16.04 -18.04 -22.40
C GLY A 27 -14.98 -17.00 -22.74
N VAL A 28 -15.37 -15.71 -22.91
CA VAL A 28 -14.47 -14.58 -23.14
C VAL A 28 -14.40 -13.72 -21.89
N VAL A 29 -13.19 -13.45 -21.41
CA VAL A 29 -12.94 -12.54 -20.29
C VAL A 29 -13.02 -11.10 -20.81
N THR A 30 -13.95 -10.32 -20.26
CA THR A 30 -14.14 -8.92 -20.64
C THR A 30 -13.34 -8.00 -19.70
N ASP A 31 -13.17 -6.75 -20.10
CA ASP A 31 -12.58 -5.72 -19.23
C ASP A 31 -13.61 -5.08 -18.28
N GLU A 32 -14.85 -5.57 -18.31
CA GLU A 32 -15.91 -5.11 -17.42
C GLU A 32 -15.66 -5.64 -16.00
N ILE A 33 -15.54 -4.74 -15.03
CA ILE A 33 -15.30 -5.08 -13.64
C ILE A 33 -16.59 -4.94 -12.85
N HIS A 34 -16.99 -6.05 -12.22
CA HIS A 34 -18.12 -6.09 -11.31
C HIS A 34 -17.63 -6.27 -9.86
N TYR A 35 -18.24 -5.53 -8.94
CA TYR A 35 -17.98 -5.69 -7.52
C TYR A 35 -19.03 -6.63 -6.92
N LEU A 36 -18.57 -7.71 -6.28
CA LEU A 36 -19.43 -8.71 -5.66
C LEU A 36 -19.15 -8.80 -4.17
N SER A 37 -20.21 -8.91 -3.40
CA SER A 37 -20.12 -9.26 -1.97
C SER A 37 -19.86 -10.77 -1.80
N ALA A 38 -19.40 -11.17 -0.61
CA ALA A 38 -19.14 -12.60 -0.32
C ALA A 38 -20.38 -13.50 -0.48
N ILE A 39 -21.59 -12.95 -0.28
CA ILE A 39 -22.85 -13.66 -0.43
C ILE A 39 -23.15 -13.91 -1.92
N GLU A 40 -22.92 -12.90 -2.75
CA GLU A 40 -23.13 -12.99 -4.20
C GLU A 40 -22.09 -13.89 -4.86
N GLU A 41 -20.82 -13.80 -4.43
CA GLU A 41 -19.72 -14.64 -4.89
C GLU A 41 -20.04 -16.13 -4.82
N GLY A 42 -20.73 -16.55 -3.75
CA GLY A 42 -21.11 -17.95 -3.55
C GLY A 42 -22.05 -18.53 -4.63
N ASN A 43 -22.69 -17.69 -5.44
CA ASN A 43 -23.63 -18.10 -6.48
C ASN A 43 -22.97 -18.30 -7.85
N TYR A 44 -21.74 -17.86 -8.03
CA TYR A 44 -21.04 -17.83 -9.31
C TYR A 44 -19.85 -18.79 -9.35
N VAL A 45 -19.46 -19.15 -10.57
CA VAL A 45 -18.23 -19.90 -10.86
C VAL A 45 -17.13 -18.90 -11.24
N ILE A 46 -16.07 -18.83 -10.43
CA ILE A 46 -15.02 -17.83 -10.57
C ILE A 46 -13.70 -18.50 -10.92
N ALA A 47 -13.15 -18.15 -12.08
CA ALA A 47 -11.84 -18.62 -12.54
C ALA A 47 -10.71 -17.93 -11.79
N GLN A 48 -9.59 -18.64 -11.63
CA GLN A 48 -8.37 -18.08 -11.04
C GLN A 48 -7.70 -17.10 -12.01
N ALA A 49 -7.07 -16.06 -11.46
CA ALA A 49 -6.37 -15.02 -12.24
C ALA A 49 -5.17 -15.53 -13.04
N ASN A 50 -4.62 -16.70 -12.70
CA ASN A 50 -3.50 -17.33 -13.41
C ASN A 50 -3.94 -18.22 -14.58
N SER A 51 -5.23 -18.30 -14.91
CA SER A 51 -5.71 -19.04 -16.07
C SER A 51 -5.16 -18.45 -17.37
N ASN A 52 -4.71 -19.30 -18.28
CA ASN A 52 -4.15 -18.86 -19.56
C ASN A 52 -5.27 -18.32 -20.47
N LEU A 53 -5.06 -17.11 -20.94
CA LEU A 53 -5.94 -16.45 -21.93
C LEU A 53 -5.17 -16.28 -23.24
N ASP A 54 -5.87 -16.32 -24.35
CA ASP A 54 -5.35 -15.94 -25.66
C ASP A 54 -5.40 -14.40 -25.85
N GLU A 55 -4.96 -13.93 -27.02
CA GLU A 55 -4.95 -12.49 -27.35
C GLU A 55 -6.38 -11.89 -27.45
N GLU A 56 -7.38 -12.72 -27.63
CA GLU A 56 -8.79 -12.32 -27.74
C GLU A 56 -9.55 -12.44 -26.40
N GLY A 57 -8.87 -12.93 -25.35
CA GLY A 57 -9.42 -13.09 -24.00
C GLY A 57 -10.18 -14.39 -23.76
N HIS A 58 -10.06 -15.39 -24.66
CA HIS A 58 -10.62 -16.72 -24.45
C HIS A 58 -9.73 -17.58 -23.59
N PHE A 59 -10.32 -18.46 -22.77
CA PHE A 59 -9.57 -19.47 -22.05
C PHE A 59 -8.97 -20.48 -23.05
N VAL A 60 -7.65 -20.68 -22.96
CA VAL A 60 -6.91 -21.63 -23.82
C VAL A 60 -7.28 -23.07 -23.49
N GLU A 61 -7.56 -23.35 -22.23
CA GLU A 61 -7.90 -24.68 -21.74
C GLU A 61 -9.43 -24.89 -21.73
N ASP A 62 -9.88 -26.10 -22.15
CA ASP A 62 -11.29 -26.46 -22.10
C ASP A 62 -11.83 -26.63 -20.68
N LEU A 63 -10.95 -27.02 -19.74
CA LEU A 63 -11.26 -27.15 -18.32
C LEU A 63 -10.41 -26.16 -17.51
N VAL A 64 -11.07 -25.25 -16.85
CA VAL A 64 -10.47 -24.16 -16.07
C VAL A 64 -10.62 -24.46 -14.59
N THR A 65 -9.55 -24.20 -13.81
CA THR A 65 -9.63 -24.29 -12.34
C THR A 65 -10.42 -23.10 -11.81
N CYS A 66 -11.58 -23.39 -11.23
CA CYS A 66 -12.49 -22.39 -10.71
C CYS A 66 -12.82 -22.63 -9.24
N ARG A 67 -13.32 -21.57 -8.60
CA ARG A 67 -13.88 -21.59 -7.27
C ARG A 67 -15.40 -21.44 -7.35
N SER A 68 -16.14 -22.32 -6.71
CA SER A 68 -17.59 -22.19 -6.56
C SER A 68 -18.01 -22.68 -5.17
N LYS A 69 -18.83 -21.93 -4.47
CA LYS A 69 -19.34 -22.24 -3.11
C LYS A 69 -18.24 -22.58 -2.10
N GLY A 70 -17.04 -21.99 -2.26
CA GLY A 70 -15.89 -22.22 -1.38
C GLY A 70 -15.06 -23.47 -1.71
N GLU A 71 -15.42 -24.24 -2.73
CA GLU A 71 -14.67 -25.40 -3.19
C GLU A 71 -13.98 -25.09 -4.52
N SER A 72 -12.76 -25.62 -4.71
CA SER A 72 -12.01 -25.50 -5.96
C SER A 72 -12.23 -26.76 -6.79
N SER A 73 -12.69 -26.60 -8.03
CA SER A 73 -12.98 -27.67 -8.97
C SER A 73 -12.69 -27.23 -10.39
N LEU A 74 -12.61 -28.20 -11.30
CA LEU A 74 -12.46 -27.93 -12.73
C LEU A 74 -13.86 -27.76 -13.36
N PHE A 75 -14.04 -26.67 -14.07
CA PHE A 75 -15.25 -26.35 -14.81
C PHE A 75 -14.96 -26.15 -16.30
N SER A 76 -15.94 -26.40 -17.15
CA SER A 76 -15.85 -26.03 -18.56
C SER A 76 -15.80 -24.53 -18.70
N ARG A 77 -15.02 -24.02 -19.66
CA ARG A 77 -14.90 -22.58 -19.95
C ARG A 77 -16.26 -21.87 -20.15
N ASP A 78 -17.26 -22.58 -20.66
CA ASP A 78 -18.60 -22.01 -20.90
C ASP A 78 -19.43 -21.83 -19.61
N GLN A 79 -18.98 -22.42 -18.51
CA GLN A 79 -19.64 -22.34 -17.19
C GLN A 79 -19.02 -21.29 -16.26
N VAL A 80 -17.99 -20.59 -16.73
CA VAL A 80 -17.29 -19.57 -15.94
C VAL A 80 -18.04 -18.25 -16.03
N ASP A 81 -18.44 -17.71 -14.89
CA ASP A 81 -19.17 -16.44 -14.82
C ASP A 81 -18.23 -15.24 -14.63
N TYR A 82 -17.18 -15.42 -13.82
CA TYR A 82 -16.23 -14.38 -13.47
C TYR A 82 -14.81 -14.92 -13.40
N MET A 83 -13.84 -14.00 -13.44
CA MET A 83 -12.42 -14.28 -13.25
C MET A 83 -11.84 -13.31 -12.22
N ASP A 84 -10.94 -13.79 -11.37
CA ASP A 84 -10.19 -12.93 -10.45
C ASP A 84 -9.37 -11.88 -11.21
N VAL A 85 -9.30 -10.67 -10.70
CA VAL A 85 -8.56 -9.57 -11.33
C VAL A 85 -7.05 -9.79 -11.28
N SER A 86 -6.55 -10.32 -10.17
CA SER A 86 -5.11 -10.54 -9.96
C SER A 86 -4.86 -11.75 -9.06
N THR A 87 -3.73 -12.43 -9.27
CA THR A 87 -3.25 -13.50 -8.38
C THR A 87 -2.95 -13.00 -6.96
N GLN A 88 -2.66 -11.71 -6.80
CA GLN A 88 -2.42 -11.08 -5.50
C GLN A 88 -3.66 -11.01 -4.61
N GLN A 89 -4.85 -11.19 -5.15
CA GLN A 89 -6.09 -11.27 -4.37
C GLN A 89 -6.14 -12.46 -3.39
N VAL A 90 -5.32 -13.48 -3.59
CA VAL A 90 -5.29 -14.69 -2.73
C VAL A 90 -4.54 -14.46 -1.42
N VAL A 91 -3.60 -13.51 -1.37
CA VAL A 91 -2.75 -13.24 -0.22
C VAL A 91 -3.15 -11.95 0.49
N SER A 92 -2.66 -11.75 1.73
CA SER A 92 -2.88 -10.50 2.47
C SER A 92 -2.08 -9.35 1.85
N VAL A 93 -2.45 -8.10 2.18
CA VAL A 93 -1.70 -6.92 1.74
C VAL A 93 -0.23 -7.01 2.16
N GLY A 94 0.05 -7.42 3.41
CA GLY A 94 1.42 -7.61 3.88
C GLY A 94 2.18 -8.66 3.07
N ALA A 95 1.58 -9.81 2.82
CA ALA A 95 2.20 -10.87 2.02
C ALA A 95 2.38 -10.45 0.55
N SER A 96 1.47 -9.65 -0.01
CA SER A 96 1.57 -9.15 -1.39
C SER A 96 2.73 -8.17 -1.62
N LEU A 97 3.31 -7.63 -0.57
CA LEU A 97 4.49 -6.77 -0.61
C LEU A 97 5.82 -7.53 -0.56
N ILE A 98 5.80 -8.84 -0.34
CA ILE A 98 7.01 -9.67 -0.26
C ILE A 98 7.42 -10.09 -1.68
N PRO A 99 8.57 -9.65 -2.20
CA PRO A 99 9.05 -10.10 -3.48
C PRO A 99 9.48 -11.58 -3.41
N PHE A 100 9.27 -12.32 -4.48
CA PHE A 100 9.58 -13.76 -4.56
C PHE A 100 8.91 -14.62 -3.49
N LEU A 101 7.68 -14.26 -3.09
CA LEU A 101 6.91 -14.94 -2.05
C LEU A 101 6.74 -16.44 -2.35
N GLU A 102 6.64 -16.83 -3.61
CA GLU A 102 6.50 -18.21 -4.08
C GLU A 102 7.72 -19.11 -3.75
N HIS A 103 8.86 -18.51 -3.43
CA HIS A 103 10.09 -19.23 -3.03
C HIS A 103 10.27 -19.34 -1.52
N ASP A 104 9.36 -18.72 -0.74
CA ASP A 104 9.43 -18.71 0.72
C ASP A 104 8.53 -19.77 1.34
N ASP A 105 8.98 -20.37 2.43
CA ASP A 105 8.13 -21.20 3.28
C ASP A 105 7.03 -20.39 3.94
N ALA A 106 5.84 -20.98 4.09
CA ALA A 106 4.67 -20.30 4.65
C ALA A 106 4.93 -19.72 6.05
N ASN A 107 5.70 -20.42 6.89
CA ASN A 107 6.04 -19.93 8.23
C ASN A 107 6.91 -18.68 8.18
N ARG A 108 7.90 -18.65 7.26
CA ARG A 108 8.79 -17.48 7.08
C ARG A 108 8.07 -16.32 6.43
N ALA A 109 7.18 -16.56 5.49
CA ALA A 109 6.33 -15.53 4.89
C ALA A 109 5.41 -14.88 5.95
N LEU A 110 4.82 -15.69 6.85
CA LEU A 110 4.01 -15.18 7.96
C LEU A 110 4.83 -14.29 8.91
N MET A 111 6.03 -14.74 9.29
CA MET A 111 6.92 -13.94 10.13
C MET A 111 7.30 -12.63 9.46
N GLY A 112 7.68 -12.66 8.17
CA GLY A 112 8.02 -11.46 7.38
C GLY A 112 6.87 -10.48 7.27
N ALA A 113 5.66 -10.95 6.95
CA ALA A 113 4.47 -10.12 6.87
C ALA A 113 4.12 -9.46 8.22
N ASN A 114 4.32 -10.16 9.33
CA ASN A 114 4.15 -9.61 10.67
C ASN A 114 5.21 -8.55 11.00
N MET A 115 6.47 -8.78 10.63
CA MET A 115 7.57 -7.82 10.88
C MET A 115 7.41 -6.54 10.06
N GLN A 116 6.87 -6.58 8.85
CA GLN A 116 6.56 -5.37 8.06
C GLN A 116 5.65 -4.40 8.82
N ARG A 117 4.69 -4.91 9.59
CA ARG A 117 3.78 -4.09 10.39
C ARG A 117 4.44 -3.42 11.61
N GLN A 118 5.64 -3.85 11.99
CA GLN A 118 6.43 -3.32 13.11
C GLN A 118 7.53 -2.37 12.64
N ALA A 119 7.59 -2.06 11.34
CA ALA A 119 8.59 -1.18 10.79
C ALA A 119 8.46 0.24 11.36
N VAL A 120 9.58 0.81 11.77
CA VAL A 120 9.66 2.18 12.30
C VAL A 120 10.13 3.11 11.19
N PRO A 121 9.49 4.27 10.99
CA PRO A 121 9.93 5.26 10.01
C PRO A 121 11.36 5.73 10.28
N THR A 122 12.21 5.68 9.28
CA THR A 122 13.58 6.20 9.34
C THR A 122 13.61 7.68 8.95
N LEU A 123 14.72 8.38 9.20
CA LEU A 123 14.91 9.77 8.81
C LEU A 123 14.75 9.97 7.31
N ARG A 124 15.29 9.05 6.53
CA ARG A 124 15.12 8.99 5.08
C ARG A 124 14.58 7.63 4.72
N ALA A 125 13.51 7.61 3.98
CA ALA A 125 13.00 6.38 3.39
C ALA A 125 13.71 6.14 2.05
N ASP A 126 14.05 4.88 1.77
CA ASP A 126 14.54 4.45 0.46
C ASP A 126 13.52 3.48 -0.13
N LYS A 127 13.00 3.79 -1.31
CA LYS A 127 12.12 2.85 -2.01
C LYS A 127 12.87 1.55 -2.33
N PRO A 128 12.20 0.38 -2.24
CA PRO A 128 12.84 -0.88 -2.52
C PRO A 128 13.27 -0.97 -3.99
N LEU A 129 14.46 -1.52 -4.24
CA LEU A 129 14.96 -1.77 -5.60
C LEU A 129 14.23 -2.93 -6.27
N VAL A 130 13.75 -3.87 -5.47
CA VAL A 130 12.93 -5.01 -5.91
C VAL A 130 11.62 -4.96 -5.16
N GLY A 131 10.53 -4.87 -5.89
CA GLY A 131 9.18 -4.76 -5.35
C GLY A 131 8.17 -5.60 -6.12
N THR A 132 6.94 -5.60 -5.67
CA THR A 132 5.83 -6.37 -6.25
C THR A 132 4.88 -5.53 -7.09
N GLY A 133 5.04 -4.20 -7.10
CA GLY A 133 4.12 -3.26 -7.74
C GLY A 133 2.96 -2.81 -6.85
N MET A 134 2.76 -3.41 -5.68
CA MET A 134 1.73 -3.03 -4.71
C MET A 134 2.13 -1.83 -3.84
N GLU A 135 3.40 -1.47 -3.80
CA GLU A 135 3.95 -0.44 -2.92
C GLU A 135 3.27 0.91 -3.16
N ARG A 136 3.05 1.28 -4.42
CA ARG A 136 2.40 2.55 -4.77
C ARG A 136 0.93 2.58 -4.34
N ALA A 137 0.19 1.53 -4.66
CA ALA A 137 -1.22 1.44 -4.30
C ALA A 137 -1.41 1.48 -2.77
N VAL A 138 -0.59 0.74 -2.03
CA VAL A 138 -0.63 0.71 -0.56
C VAL A 138 -0.27 2.08 0.04
N ALA A 139 0.75 2.76 -0.48
CA ALA A 139 1.17 4.07 0.00
C ALA A 139 0.07 5.14 -0.20
N VAL A 140 -0.57 5.15 -1.37
CA VAL A 140 -1.66 6.09 -1.68
C VAL A 140 -2.90 5.80 -0.84
N ASP A 141 -3.34 4.54 -0.80
CA ASP A 141 -4.58 4.13 -0.12
C ASP A 141 -4.48 4.19 1.42
N SER A 142 -3.26 4.13 1.96
CA SER A 142 -3.02 4.30 3.41
C SER A 142 -3.35 5.71 3.92
N GLY A 143 -3.41 6.71 3.03
CA GLY A 143 -3.69 8.10 3.38
C GLY A 143 -2.55 8.84 4.09
N VAL A 144 -1.33 8.25 4.13
CA VAL A 144 -0.15 8.93 4.71
C VAL A 144 0.48 9.94 3.76
N THR A 145 0.23 9.79 2.46
CA THR A 145 0.68 10.70 1.41
C THR A 145 -0.39 11.77 1.13
N ALA A 146 0.03 12.96 0.74
CA ALA A 146 -0.89 13.97 0.22
C ALA A 146 -1.11 13.73 -1.28
N VAL A 147 -2.35 13.55 -1.68
CA VAL A 147 -2.74 13.22 -3.06
C VAL A 147 -3.57 14.37 -3.65
N ALA A 148 -3.36 14.67 -4.91
CA ALA A 148 -4.10 15.70 -5.64
C ALA A 148 -5.57 15.31 -5.79
N LYS A 149 -6.47 16.18 -5.32
CA LYS A 149 -7.93 15.99 -5.45
C LYS A 149 -8.43 16.33 -6.85
N ARG A 150 -7.78 17.29 -7.50
CA ARG A 150 -8.06 17.79 -8.84
C ARG A 150 -6.76 18.06 -9.57
N GLY A 151 -6.79 17.98 -10.90
CA GLY A 151 -5.65 18.31 -11.74
C GLY A 151 -5.41 19.82 -11.80
N GLY A 152 -4.15 20.20 -12.04
CA GLY A 152 -3.77 21.61 -12.08
C GLY A 152 -2.28 21.84 -12.25
N VAL A 153 -1.84 23.05 -11.94
CA VAL A 153 -0.44 23.46 -11.96
C VAL A 153 -0.04 23.96 -10.57
N VAL A 154 1.11 23.47 -10.09
CA VAL A 154 1.66 23.85 -8.79
C VAL A 154 2.11 25.33 -8.84
N GLN A 155 1.43 26.19 -8.09
CA GLN A 155 1.73 27.62 -8.00
C GLN A 155 2.71 27.97 -6.90
N TYR A 156 2.66 27.24 -5.80
CA TYR A 156 3.50 27.54 -4.63
C TYR A 156 3.78 26.23 -3.86
N VAL A 157 5.01 26.07 -3.43
CA VAL A 157 5.46 24.96 -2.60
C VAL A 157 6.36 25.48 -1.50
N ASP A 158 6.04 25.13 -0.28
CA ASP A 158 6.94 25.27 0.87
C ASP A 158 6.90 23.99 1.75
N ALA A 159 7.68 23.97 2.81
CA ALA A 159 7.72 22.82 3.71
C ALA A 159 6.41 22.55 4.43
N SER A 160 5.49 23.52 4.50
CA SER A 160 4.24 23.44 5.26
C SER A 160 3.00 23.29 4.39
N ARG A 161 3.07 23.70 3.14
CA ARG A 161 1.90 23.68 2.24
C ARG A 161 2.27 23.65 0.77
N ILE A 162 1.33 23.12 -0.02
CA ILE A 162 1.36 23.13 -1.49
C ILE A 162 0.09 23.82 -1.96
N VAL A 163 0.22 24.70 -2.94
CA VAL A 163 -0.90 25.42 -3.55
C VAL A 163 -0.95 25.07 -5.04
N ILE A 164 -2.09 24.54 -5.47
CA ILE A 164 -2.34 24.16 -6.85
C ILE A 164 -3.41 25.04 -7.46
N LYS A 165 -3.13 25.60 -8.63
CA LYS A 165 -4.15 26.23 -9.47
C LYS A 165 -4.82 25.14 -10.28
N VAL A 166 -6.12 24.94 -10.02
CA VAL A 166 -6.93 23.89 -10.67
C VAL A 166 -7.14 24.21 -12.14
N ASN A 167 -7.17 23.18 -12.98
CA ASN A 167 -7.49 23.29 -14.41
C ASN A 167 -8.96 23.73 -14.58
N GLU A 168 -9.22 24.55 -15.60
CA GLU A 168 -10.56 25.09 -15.85
C GLU A 168 -11.59 23.98 -16.14
N ASP A 169 -11.15 22.87 -16.73
CA ASP A 169 -11.98 21.72 -17.08
C ASP A 169 -12.47 20.90 -15.88
N GLU A 170 -11.78 21.03 -14.73
CA GLU A 170 -12.12 20.33 -13.48
C GLU A 170 -12.81 21.22 -12.44
N MET A 171 -13.13 22.46 -12.81
CA MET A 171 -13.82 23.40 -11.94
C MET A 171 -15.33 23.33 -12.12
N TYR A 172 -16.05 23.17 -11.01
CA TYR A 172 -17.50 23.38 -11.02
C TYR A 172 -17.85 24.85 -10.76
N PRO A 173 -18.98 25.34 -11.35
CA PRO A 173 -19.43 26.71 -11.12
C PRO A 173 -19.61 27.00 -9.61
N GLY A 174 -18.89 27.99 -9.09
CA GLY A 174 -18.94 28.39 -7.68
C GLY A 174 -17.85 27.80 -6.77
N GLU A 175 -16.98 26.93 -7.31
CA GLU A 175 -15.83 26.43 -6.57
C GLU A 175 -14.59 27.34 -6.68
N ALA A 176 -13.74 27.27 -5.65
CA ALA A 176 -12.44 27.94 -5.69
C ALA A 176 -11.53 27.30 -6.74
N GLY A 177 -10.91 28.11 -7.59
CA GLY A 177 -9.93 27.65 -8.57
C GLY A 177 -8.55 27.34 -8.01
N ILE A 178 -8.41 27.22 -6.69
CA ILE A 178 -7.17 26.98 -5.98
C ILE A 178 -7.40 25.93 -4.89
N ASP A 179 -6.55 24.90 -4.89
CA ASP A 179 -6.48 23.90 -3.85
C ASP A 179 -5.25 24.12 -2.96
N ILE A 180 -5.45 24.12 -1.64
CA ILE A 180 -4.39 24.29 -0.65
C ILE A 180 -4.26 23.00 0.15
N TYR A 181 -3.06 22.39 0.10
CA TYR A 181 -2.71 21.19 0.85
C TYR A 181 -1.76 21.57 1.97
N ASN A 182 -2.24 21.50 3.22
CA ASN A 182 -1.40 21.71 4.39
C ASN A 182 -0.70 20.39 4.75
N LEU A 183 0.62 20.44 4.90
CA LEU A 183 1.44 19.29 5.22
C LEU A 183 1.58 19.12 6.73
N THR A 184 1.46 17.88 7.19
CA THR A 184 1.70 17.52 8.59
C THR A 184 3.19 17.54 8.89
N LYS A 185 3.62 18.29 9.90
CA LYS A 185 5.04 18.47 10.24
C LYS A 185 5.31 18.00 11.65
N TYR A 186 6.19 17.03 11.80
CA TYR A 186 6.77 16.54 13.06
C TYR A 186 5.75 16.32 14.18
N THR A 187 4.64 15.68 13.87
CA THR A 187 3.62 15.32 14.85
C THR A 187 3.90 13.93 15.43
N ARG A 188 3.46 13.72 16.67
CA ARG A 188 3.56 12.43 17.35
C ARG A 188 2.47 11.48 16.84
N SER A 189 2.84 10.26 16.48
CA SER A 189 1.90 9.16 16.26
C SER A 189 1.50 8.48 17.58
N ASN A 190 0.48 7.62 17.55
CA ASN A 190 0.07 6.82 18.71
C ASN A 190 1.19 5.91 19.24
N GLN A 191 2.14 5.51 18.40
CA GLN A 191 3.31 4.69 18.74
C GLN A 191 4.55 5.53 19.08
N ASN A 192 4.39 6.83 19.32
CA ASN A 192 5.48 7.79 19.59
C ASN A 192 6.46 7.97 18.42
N THR A 193 6.10 7.56 17.21
CA THR A 193 6.90 7.80 16.02
C THR A 193 6.63 9.18 15.45
N CYS A 194 7.53 9.70 14.63
CA CYS A 194 7.40 11.00 13.99
C CYS A 194 6.60 10.88 12.69
N ILE A 195 5.53 11.68 12.58
CA ILE A 195 4.79 11.88 11.33
C ILE A 195 5.25 13.20 10.73
N ASN A 196 5.86 13.13 9.55
CA ASN A 196 6.32 14.29 8.81
C ASN A 196 6.06 14.08 7.32
N GLN A 197 5.46 15.08 6.67
CA GLN A 197 5.22 15.05 5.23
C GLN A 197 6.21 15.98 4.52
N MET A 198 6.75 15.52 3.40
CA MET A 198 7.70 16.24 2.57
C MET A 198 7.13 16.39 1.15
N PRO A 199 7.16 17.61 0.55
CA PRO A 199 6.67 17.79 -0.81
C PRO A 199 7.57 17.05 -1.81
N CYS A 200 6.93 16.42 -2.81
CA CYS A 200 7.61 15.71 -3.92
C CYS A 200 7.55 16.52 -5.22
N VAL A 201 6.68 17.53 -5.28
CA VAL A 201 6.42 18.31 -6.49
C VAL A 201 7.20 19.62 -6.49
N SER A 202 7.47 20.13 -7.69
CA SER A 202 8.21 21.38 -7.92
C SER A 202 7.27 22.50 -8.38
N LEU A 203 7.71 23.74 -8.20
CA LEU A 203 6.97 24.92 -8.69
C LEU A 203 6.78 24.87 -10.20
N GLY A 204 5.55 25.06 -10.68
CA GLY A 204 5.20 25.05 -12.10
C GLY A 204 4.96 23.67 -12.69
N GLU A 205 5.07 22.61 -11.92
CA GLU A 205 4.81 21.24 -12.34
C GLU A 205 3.32 21.01 -12.59
N PRO A 206 2.91 20.42 -13.73
CA PRO A 206 1.54 19.99 -13.93
C PRO A 206 1.29 18.72 -13.12
N VAL A 207 0.13 18.64 -12.48
CA VAL A 207 -0.32 17.49 -11.70
C VAL A 207 -1.71 17.06 -12.14
N GLU A 208 -1.97 15.77 -12.13
CA GLU A 208 -3.26 15.18 -12.42
C GLU A 208 -3.97 14.77 -11.13
N ARG A 209 -5.27 14.53 -11.23
CA ARG A 209 -6.03 13.99 -10.11
C ARG A 209 -5.50 12.61 -9.72
N GLY A 210 -5.14 12.43 -8.45
CA GLY A 210 -4.59 11.17 -7.93
C GLY A 210 -3.07 11.15 -7.85
N ASP A 211 -2.37 12.19 -8.35
CA ASP A 211 -0.92 12.29 -8.20
C ASP A 211 -0.51 12.55 -6.75
N VAL A 212 0.62 11.96 -6.36
CA VAL A 212 1.19 12.17 -5.03
C VAL A 212 1.94 13.50 -5.00
N LEU A 213 1.48 14.40 -4.13
CA LEU A 213 2.04 15.74 -3.93
C LEU A 213 3.12 15.78 -2.85
N ALA A 214 2.96 14.99 -1.80
CA ALA A 214 3.90 14.91 -0.69
C ALA A 214 3.98 13.49 -0.13
N ASP A 215 5.20 13.07 0.17
CA ASP A 215 5.49 11.82 0.86
C ASP A 215 5.18 11.95 2.36
N GLY A 216 4.67 10.86 2.93
CA GLY A 216 4.50 10.71 4.37
C GLY A 216 5.62 9.89 5.03
N PRO A 217 5.43 9.46 6.27
CA PRO A 217 6.37 8.55 6.92
C PRO A 217 6.45 7.23 6.17
N SER A 218 7.66 6.68 6.06
CA SER A 218 7.94 5.41 5.35
C SER A 218 7.45 5.37 3.89
N THR A 219 7.49 6.50 3.21
CA THR A 219 7.20 6.59 1.77
C THR A 219 8.31 7.35 1.06
N ASP A 220 8.57 6.99 -0.19
CA ASP A 220 9.54 7.63 -1.07
C ASP A 220 8.97 7.69 -2.49
N LEU A 221 8.82 8.92 -3.02
CA LEU A 221 8.21 9.21 -4.33
C LEU A 221 6.85 8.53 -4.56
N GLY A 222 6.02 8.51 -3.52
CA GLY A 222 4.70 7.89 -3.55
C GLY A 222 4.69 6.37 -3.46
N GLU A 223 5.83 5.74 -3.22
CA GLU A 223 5.94 4.30 -3.00
C GLU A 223 6.24 3.98 -1.54
N LEU A 224 5.75 2.84 -1.06
CA LEU A 224 6.00 2.38 0.30
C LEU A 224 7.48 2.00 0.47
N ALA A 225 8.14 2.61 1.46
CA ALA A 225 9.55 2.43 1.77
C ALA A 225 9.72 2.18 3.28
N LEU A 226 9.66 0.92 3.69
CA LEU A 226 9.68 0.53 5.11
C LEU A 226 11.07 0.47 5.73
N GLY A 227 12.12 0.68 4.96
CA GLY A 227 13.50 0.54 5.42
C GLY A 227 14.51 1.19 4.49
N GLN A 228 15.67 0.57 4.39
CA GLN A 228 16.83 1.05 3.64
C GLN A 228 17.38 -0.03 2.74
N ASN A 229 17.87 0.35 1.55
CA ASN A 229 18.59 -0.57 0.68
C ASN A 229 20.03 -0.72 1.16
N MET A 230 20.44 -1.96 1.44
CA MET A 230 21.76 -2.28 1.97
C MET A 230 22.49 -3.27 1.10
N ARG A 231 23.81 -3.10 0.96
CA ARG A 231 24.66 -4.13 0.37
C ARG A 231 24.94 -5.21 1.41
N VAL A 232 24.58 -6.45 1.10
CA VAL A 232 24.70 -7.60 2.01
C VAL A 232 25.69 -8.61 1.42
N ALA A 233 26.50 -9.22 2.28
CA ALA A 233 27.31 -10.38 1.96
C ALA A 233 26.80 -11.60 2.74
N PHE A 234 26.51 -12.69 2.02
CA PHE A 234 26.10 -13.97 2.61
C PHE A 234 27.34 -14.85 2.78
N MET A 235 27.98 -14.78 3.93
CA MET A 235 29.20 -15.54 4.24
C MET A 235 29.40 -15.66 5.75
N PRO A 236 30.05 -16.73 6.24
CA PRO A 236 30.53 -16.80 7.62
C PRO A 236 31.65 -15.78 7.84
N TRP A 237 31.65 -15.08 8.98
CA TRP A 237 32.69 -14.12 9.32
C TRP A 237 33.16 -14.32 10.77
N ASN A 238 34.26 -15.03 10.93
CA ASN A 238 34.94 -15.30 12.23
C ASN A 238 34.00 -15.76 13.37
N GLY A 239 32.88 -16.40 13.05
CA GLY A 239 31.88 -16.86 14.01
C GLY A 239 30.98 -15.77 14.61
N TYR A 240 31.18 -14.49 14.27
CA TYR A 240 30.37 -13.40 14.85
C TYR A 240 28.96 -13.30 14.25
N ASN A 241 28.68 -14.01 13.17
CA ASN A 241 27.35 -14.12 12.56
C ASN A 241 26.79 -15.54 12.72
N PHE A 242 27.11 -16.22 13.83
CA PHE A 242 26.58 -17.55 14.14
C PHE A 242 25.07 -17.51 14.38
N GLU A 243 24.36 -18.50 13.86
CA GLU A 243 22.88 -18.62 13.88
C GLU A 243 22.20 -17.39 13.28
N ASP A 244 21.36 -16.68 14.04
CA ASP A 244 20.58 -15.52 13.61
C ASP A 244 21.30 -14.17 13.83
N SER A 245 22.59 -14.22 14.18
CA SER A 245 23.40 -13.02 14.39
C SER A 245 23.72 -12.32 13.07
N ILE A 246 23.61 -11.00 13.06
CA ILE A 246 23.93 -10.16 11.91
C ILE A 246 25.00 -9.15 12.30
N LEU A 247 26.04 -9.03 11.48
CA LEU A 247 27.05 -7.99 11.59
C LEU A 247 26.65 -6.80 10.73
N VAL A 248 26.76 -5.61 11.28
CA VAL A 248 26.53 -4.35 10.56
C VAL A 248 27.82 -3.53 10.53
N SER A 249 28.06 -2.84 9.42
CA SER A 249 29.18 -1.94 9.24
C SER A 249 28.97 -0.66 10.08
N GLU A 250 30.05 -0.06 10.60
CA GLU A 250 30.02 1.23 11.26
C GLU A 250 29.48 2.36 10.37
N ARG A 251 29.60 2.23 9.05
CA ARG A 251 28.99 3.14 8.08
C ARG A 251 27.49 3.29 8.24
N VAL A 252 26.78 2.26 8.69
CA VAL A 252 25.34 2.32 8.95
C VAL A 252 25.01 3.41 9.98
N VAL A 253 25.85 3.53 11.00
CA VAL A 253 25.71 4.58 12.03
C VAL A 253 26.20 5.94 11.51
N GLN A 254 27.32 5.96 10.80
CA GLN A 254 27.89 7.22 10.27
C GLN A 254 26.98 7.88 9.22
N GLU A 255 26.27 7.10 8.43
CA GLU A 255 25.35 7.56 7.38
C GLU A 255 23.90 7.74 7.86
N ASP A 256 23.64 7.56 9.17
CA ASP A 256 22.28 7.61 9.77
C ASP A 256 21.23 6.74 9.06
N ARG A 257 21.64 5.56 8.57
CA ARG A 257 20.78 4.72 7.72
C ARG A 257 19.50 4.26 8.41
N PHE A 258 19.58 3.85 9.68
CA PHE A 258 18.44 3.37 10.46
C PHE A 258 18.07 4.31 11.61
N THR A 259 18.51 5.54 11.57
CA THR A 259 18.20 6.55 12.59
C THR A 259 16.73 6.93 12.53
N THR A 260 16.07 6.97 13.68
CA THR A 260 14.63 7.24 13.82
C THR A 260 14.40 8.39 14.80
N ILE A 261 13.23 9.05 14.68
CA ILE A 261 12.80 10.09 15.60
C ILE A 261 11.63 9.55 16.43
N HIS A 262 11.74 9.61 17.75
CA HIS A 262 10.65 9.30 18.66
C HIS A 262 10.24 10.55 19.43
N ILE A 263 8.92 10.81 19.47
CA ILE A 263 8.34 11.95 20.15
C ILE A 263 7.52 11.43 21.33
N GLN A 264 7.92 11.82 22.54
CA GLN A 264 7.21 11.48 23.77
C GLN A 264 6.54 12.75 24.32
N GLU A 265 5.30 12.64 24.70
CA GLU A 265 4.57 13.68 25.36
C GLU A 265 4.36 13.29 26.83
N LEU A 266 4.88 14.09 27.73
CA LEU A 266 4.75 13.90 29.17
C LEU A 266 3.89 15.00 29.74
N ALA A 267 2.84 14.64 30.46
CA ALA A 267 1.96 15.58 31.13
C ALA A 267 2.12 15.42 32.66
N CYS A 268 2.31 16.54 33.33
CA CYS A 268 2.32 16.60 34.80
C CYS A 268 1.21 17.53 35.25
N VAL A 269 0.37 17.07 36.16
CA VAL A 269 -0.71 17.88 36.75
C VAL A 269 -0.35 18.19 38.19
N SER A 270 -0.10 19.46 38.48
CA SER A 270 0.05 19.91 39.86
C SER A 270 -1.30 19.84 40.59
N ARG A 271 -1.30 19.25 41.77
CA ARG A 271 -2.51 19.09 42.60
C ARG A 271 -2.30 19.74 43.95
N ASP A 272 -3.34 20.37 44.48
CA ASP A 272 -3.35 20.79 45.87
C ASP A 272 -3.51 19.58 46.76
N THR A 273 -2.52 19.35 47.59
CA THR A 273 -2.55 18.32 48.65
C THR A 273 -2.82 18.93 49.99
N LYS A 274 -3.17 18.12 51.01
CA LYS A 274 -3.35 18.58 52.40
C LYS A 274 -2.09 19.23 52.98
N LEU A 275 -0.92 19.01 52.36
CA LEU A 275 0.38 19.55 52.80
C LEU A 275 0.84 20.73 51.93
N GLY A 276 0.07 21.17 50.96
CA GLY A 276 0.34 22.21 49.99
C GLY A 276 0.35 21.73 48.54
N PRO A 277 0.53 22.65 47.55
CA PRO A 277 0.61 22.27 46.16
C PRO A 277 1.88 21.44 45.88
N GLU A 278 1.70 20.36 45.12
CA GLU A 278 2.76 19.48 44.60
C GLU A 278 3.28 19.96 43.27
#